data_b0d6f21d1057ef02b8b885b4b8960ed8
#
_entry.id   b0d6f21d1057ef02b8b885b4b8960ed8
#
_cell.length_a   1.000
_cell.length_b   1.000
_cell.length_c   1.000
_cell.angle_alpha   90.00
_cell.angle_beta   90.00
_cell.angle_gamma   90.00
#
_symmetry.space_group_name_H-M   'P 1'
#
loop_
_entity.id
_entity.type
_entity.pdbx_description
1 polymer ?
#
loop_
_entity_poly.entity_id
_entity_poly.type
_entity_poly.pdbx_seq_one_letter_code
_entity_poly.pdbx_strand_id
1 'polypeptide(L)'
;CFDGKDCVSQSLSIANTGVNTSKLYRMEQFVDSFPKEEVHLTGEEIHKRLDEIERIHAIYSPVKLGLAAALACCAFTFLLGGGPVEMILAFLCAGIGNVIRTKLIKHNFTLFLNIAVSISCSCLLYSILLKLAEILFHVSALHEAGYICSILFIIPGFPFITSGIDLSKLDLRSGLERLSYSIIIVLVATMTAWIMALLLPLQPLNFTA
;
A
#
# COMPACT_ATOMS: atom_id res chain seq x y z
N CYS A 1 20.59 -23.08 8.36
CA CYS A 1 22.04 -22.82 8.51
C CYS A 1 22.76 -24.10 8.88
N PHE A 2 23.90 -24.34 8.22
CA PHE A 2 24.79 -25.47 8.48
C PHE A 2 26.04 -24.92 9.16
N ASP A 3 26.35 -25.40 10.36
CA ASP A 3 27.63 -25.15 11.01
C ASP A 3 28.29 -26.50 11.24
N GLY A 4 28.98 -26.98 10.16
CA GLY A 4 29.82 -28.17 10.13
C GLY A 4 29.25 -29.47 10.72
N LYS A 5 28.59 -29.46 11.84
CA LYS A 5 28.00 -30.62 12.51
C LYS A 5 26.53 -30.46 12.92
N ASP A 6 26.04 -29.21 13.05
CA ASP A 6 24.71 -28.95 13.53
C ASP A 6 23.85 -28.26 12.48
N CYS A 7 22.65 -28.79 12.23
CA CYS A 7 21.64 -28.19 11.36
C CYS A 7 20.58 -27.53 12.23
N VAL A 8 20.56 -26.20 12.26
CA VAL A 8 19.54 -25.43 12.97
C VAL A 8 18.52 -24.89 11.97
N SER A 9 17.27 -25.32 12.11
CA SER A 9 16.13 -24.81 11.35
C SER A 9 15.12 -24.19 12.32
N GLN A 10 14.82 -22.91 12.12
CA GLN A 10 13.82 -22.20 12.90
C GLN A 10 12.75 -21.62 11.97
N SER A 11 11.50 -21.91 12.25
CA SER A 11 10.35 -21.30 11.55
C SER A 11 9.79 -20.18 12.40
N LEU A 12 9.81 -18.96 11.88
CA LEU A 12 9.24 -17.79 12.54
C LEU A 12 8.04 -17.29 11.73
N SER A 13 6.92 -17.08 12.42
CA SER A 13 5.75 -16.43 11.83
C SER A 13 5.91 -14.91 11.93
N ILE A 14 5.94 -14.23 10.78
CA ILE A 14 6.03 -12.78 10.70
C ILE A 14 4.61 -12.21 10.67
N ALA A 15 4.19 -11.55 11.75
CA ALA A 15 2.84 -11.03 11.91
C ALA A 15 2.51 -9.83 11.02
N ASN A 16 3.48 -9.10 10.49
CA ASN A 16 3.26 -7.90 9.69
C ASN A 16 4.38 -7.69 8.65
N THR A 17 4.02 -7.74 7.38
CA THR A 17 4.93 -7.55 6.24
C THR A 17 4.95 -6.11 5.76
N GLY A 18 5.23 -5.16 6.65
CA GLY A 18 5.46 -3.78 6.27
C GLY A 18 6.87 -3.59 5.71
N VAL A 19 7.01 -2.96 4.54
CA VAL A 19 8.34 -2.63 3.99
C VAL A 19 8.82 -1.31 4.57
N ASN A 20 9.91 -1.38 5.34
CA ASN A 20 10.66 -0.20 5.76
C ASN A 20 11.92 -0.09 4.90
N THR A 21 11.87 0.75 3.86
CA THR A 21 12.97 0.94 2.91
C THR A 21 14.27 1.38 3.57
N SER A 22 14.19 2.11 4.69
CA SER A 22 15.39 2.53 5.45
C SER A 22 16.06 1.37 6.17
N LYS A 23 15.27 0.45 6.75
CA LYS A 23 15.81 -0.79 7.32
C LYS A 23 16.41 -1.67 6.23
N LEU A 24 15.71 -1.80 5.10
CA LEU A 24 16.19 -2.58 3.95
C LEU A 24 17.55 -2.05 3.46
N TYR A 25 17.67 -0.75 3.24
CA TYR A 25 18.91 -0.12 2.79
C TYR A 25 20.06 -0.32 3.81
N ARG A 26 19.78 -0.19 5.11
CA ARG A 26 20.80 -0.43 6.14
C ARG A 26 21.21 -1.91 6.23
N MET A 27 20.26 -2.81 6.04
CA MET A 27 20.55 -4.25 5.99
C MET A 27 21.40 -4.59 4.77
N GLU A 28 21.09 -4.02 3.61
CA GLU A 28 21.88 -4.19 2.38
C GLU A 28 23.32 -3.70 2.57
N GLN A 29 23.48 -2.48 3.11
CA GLN A 29 24.81 -1.96 3.46
C GLN A 29 25.57 -2.87 4.43
N PHE A 30 24.88 -3.44 5.43
CA PHE A 30 25.47 -4.36 6.38
C PHE A 30 25.96 -5.63 5.69
N VAL A 31 25.13 -6.24 4.83
CA VAL A 31 25.48 -7.45 4.08
C VAL A 31 26.64 -7.19 3.10
N ASP A 32 26.61 -6.05 2.41
CA ASP A 32 27.66 -5.67 1.44
C ASP A 32 29.01 -5.34 2.10
N SER A 33 29.01 -5.00 3.38
CA SER A 33 30.25 -4.75 4.13
C SER A 33 30.98 -6.04 4.51
N PHE A 34 30.27 -7.16 4.64
CA PHE A 34 30.85 -8.44 5.08
C PHE A 34 32.02 -8.96 4.23
N PRO A 35 31.97 -8.93 2.89
CA PRO A 35 33.06 -9.41 2.06
C PRO A 35 34.25 -8.45 2.01
N LYS A 36 34.08 -7.17 2.37
CA LYS A 36 35.08 -6.10 2.22
C LYS A 36 35.89 -5.86 3.50
N GLU A 37 35.29 -6.16 4.63
CA GLU A 37 35.96 -6.09 5.90
C GLU A 37 36.52 -7.48 6.21
N GLU A 38 37.85 -7.67 6.17
CA GLU A 38 38.52 -8.84 6.74
C GLU A 38 38.35 -8.90 8.27
N VAL A 39 37.19 -8.53 8.74
CA VAL A 39 36.91 -8.34 10.17
C VAL A 39 36.26 -9.61 10.67
N HIS A 40 36.94 -10.28 11.58
CA HIS A 40 36.36 -11.29 12.45
C HIS A 40 35.38 -10.62 13.42
N LEU A 41 34.18 -10.27 12.93
CA LEU A 41 33.09 -9.79 13.77
C LEU A 41 32.70 -10.91 14.72
N THR A 42 32.71 -10.62 16.02
CA THR A 42 32.19 -11.54 17.03
C THR A 42 30.67 -11.63 16.89
N GLY A 43 30.09 -12.77 17.30
CA GLY A 43 28.63 -12.94 17.27
C GLY A 43 27.88 -11.82 18.01
N GLU A 44 28.46 -11.30 19.10
CA GLU A 44 27.87 -10.18 19.86
C GLU A 44 27.84 -8.86 19.07
N GLU A 45 28.88 -8.58 18.28
CA GLU A 45 28.93 -7.38 17.44
C GLU A 45 27.93 -7.45 16.29
N ILE A 46 27.74 -8.65 15.71
CA ILE A 46 26.72 -8.89 14.69
C ILE A 46 25.33 -8.64 15.28
N HIS A 47 25.03 -9.22 16.42
CA HIS A 47 23.75 -9.01 17.12
C HIS A 47 23.51 -7.54 17.44
N LYS A 48 24.51 -6.83 17.94
CA LYS A 48 24.39 -5.41 18.24
C LYS A 48 24.07 -4.56 17.01
N ARG A 49 24.73 -4.80 15.87
CA ARG A 49 24.45 -4.10 14.61
C ARG A 49 23.05 -4.43 14.08
N LEU A 50 22.61 -5.69 14.19
CA LEU A 50 21.26 -6.09 13.78
C LEU A 50 20.19 -5.43 14.67
N ASP A 51 20.42 -5.37 15.99
CA ASP A 51 19.53 -4.67 16.92
C ASP A 51 19.43 -3.16 16.64
N GLU A 52 20.53 -2.52 16.24
CA GLU A 52 20.53 -1.11 15.80
C GLU A 52 19.67 -0.92 14.55
N ILE A 53 19.75 -1.82 13.57
CA ILE A 53 18.91 -1.79 12.38
C ILE A 53 17.44 -2.06 12.72
N GLU A 54 17.17 -2.98 13.65
CA GLU A 54 15.82 -3.30 14.10
C GLU A 54 15.13 -2.11 14.77
N ARG A 55 15.87 -1.30 15.52
CA ARG A 55 15.35 -0.10 16.19
C ARG A 55 15.03 1.07 15.29
N ILE A 56 15.38 1.01 13.98
CA ILE A 56 15.02 2.06 13.04
C ILE A 56 13.48 2.12 12.88
N HIS A 57 12.90 3.19 13.36
CA HIS A 57 11.46 3.43 13.24
C HIS A 57 11.11 3.94 11.84
N ALA A 58 9.84 3.78 11.44
CA ALA A 58 9.35 4.34 10.19
C ALA A 58 9.55 5.87 10.18
N ILE A 59 10.26 6.38 9.18
CA ILE A 59 10.67 7.80 9.07
C ILE A 59 9.47 8.70 8.82
N TYR A 60 8.43 8.17 8.19
CA TYR A 60 7.30 8.96 7.74
C TYR A 60 6.09 8.85 8.65
N SER A 61 5.54 10.02 9.03
CA SER A 61 4.28 10.08 9.76
C SER A 61 3.10 9.65 8.86
N PRO A 62 1.97 9.17 9.43
CA PRO A 62 0.77 8.81 8.66
C PRO A 62 0.28 9.92 7.74
N VAL A 63 0.43 11.17 8.16
CA VAL A 63 0.02 12.34 7.37
C VAL A 63 0.90 12.53 6.14
N LYS A 64 2.23 12.36 6.27
CA LYS A 64 3.15 12.44 5.12
C LYS A 64 2.89 11.34 4.11
N LEU A 65 2.61 10.12 4.58
CA LEU A 65 2.22 9.00 3.72
C LEU A 65 0.87 9.26 3.03
N GLY A 66 -0.09 9.83 3.76
CA GLY A 66 -1.37 10.24 3.21
C GLY A 66 -1.22 11.29 2.12
N LEU A 67 -0.37 12.30 2.32
CA LEU A 67 -0.11 13.34 1.33
C LEU A 67 0.55 12.78 0.06
N ALA A 68 1.53 11.89 0.21
CA ALA A 68 2.18 11.23 -0.93
C ALA A 68 1.17 10.38 -1.74
N ALA A 69 0.31 9.62 -1.06
CA ALA A 69 -0.75 8.86 -1.71
C ALA A 69 -1.77 9.77 -2.42
N ALA A 70 -2.15 10.89 -1.78
CA ALA A 70 -3.03 11.88 -2.36
C ALA A 70 -2.48 12.46 -3.66
N LEU A 71 -1.20 12.85 -3.67
CA LEU A 71 -0.52 13.36 -4.87
C LEU A 71 -0.46 12.30 -5.98
N ALA A 72 -0.15 11.06 -5.65
CA ALA A 72 -0.12 9.97 -6.61
C ALA A 72 -1.51 9.73 -7.23
N CYS A 73 -2.57 9.66 -6.42
CA CYS A 73 -3.93 9.48 -6.90
C CYS A 73 -4.41 10.66 -7.77
N CYS A 74 -4.06 11.89 -7.39
CA CYS A 74 -4.32 13.08 -8.21
C CYS A 74 -3.65 12.99 -9.59
N ALA A 75 -2.39 12.59 -9.64
CA ALA A 75 -1.66 12.40 -10.90
C ALA A 75 -2.27 11.30 -11.76
N PHE A 76 -2.70 10.18 -11.16
CA PHE A 76 -3.40 9.12 -11.88
C PHE A 76 -4.76 9.57 -12.40
N THR A 77 -5.49 10.40 -11.68
CA THR A 77 -6.76 10.99 -12.17
C THR A 77 -6.51 11.78 -13.45
N PHE A 78 -5.45 12.58 -13.49
CA PHE A 78 -5.06 13.30 -14.71
C PHE A 78 -4.72 12.35 -15.86
N LEU A 79 -3.94 11.31 -15.60
CA LEU A 79 -3.54 10.31 -16.62
C LEU A 79 -4.75 9.55 -17.20
N LEU A 80 -5.80 9.34 -16.41
CA LEU A 80 -7.05 8.71 -16.85
C LEU A 80 -8.02 9.69 -17.51
N GLY A 81 -7.61 10.93 -17.76
CA GLY A 81 -8.42 11.94 -18.44
C GLY A 81 -9.41 12.67 -17.53
N GLY A 82 -9.27 12.56 -16.22
CA GLY A 82 -10.10 13.29 -15.26
C GLY A 82 -9.84 14.79 -15.27
N GLY A 83 -10.88 15.57 -15.02
CA GLY A 83 -10.82 17.03 -14.97
C GLY A 83 -10.20 17.58 -13.66
N PRO A 84 -9.94 18.90 -13.60
CA PRO A 84 -9.33 19.53 -12.40
C PRO A 84 -10.13 19.30 -11.11
N VAL A 85 -11.45 19.29 -11.20
CA VAL A 85 -12.33 19.03 -10.05
C VAL A 85 -12.13 17.61 -9.54
N GLU A 86 -12.13 16.62 -10.45
CA GLU A 86 -11.92 15.23 -10.10
C GLU A 86 -10.53 14.99 -9.50
N MET A 87 -9.52 15.69 -9.99
CA MET A 87 -8.16 15.63 -9.43
C MET A 87 -8.12 16.08 -7.97
N ILE A 88 -8.80 17.20 -7.66
CA ILE A 88 -8.88 17.73 -6.29
C ILE A 88 -9.68 16.77 -5.39
N LEU A 89 -10.80 16.24 -5.88
CA LEU A 89 -11.61 15.29 -5.14
C LEU A 89 -10.84 14.00 -4.83
N ALA A 90 -10.17 13.43 -5.84
CA ALA A 90 -9.34 12.24 -5.67
C ALA A 90 -8.18 12.48 -4.70
N PHE A 91 -7.54 13.64 -4.76
CA PHE A 91 -6.48 14.04 -3.82
C PHE A 91 -6.98 14.01 -2.38
N LEU A 92 -8.09 14.67 -2.10
CA LEU A 92 -8.66 14.74 -0.73
C LEU A 92 -9.09 13.37 -0.23
N CYS A 93 -9.83 12.63 -1.05
CA CYS A 93 -10.40 11.33 -0.67
C CYS A 93 -9.32 10.28 -0.46
N ALA A 94 -8.37 10.15 -1.38
CA ALA A 94 -7.27 9.21 -1.24
C ALA A 94 -6.35 9.55 -0.07
N GLY A 95 -6.06 10.82 0.15
CA GLY A 95 -5.24 11.28 1.28
C GLY A 95 -5.85 10.91 2.63
N ILE A 96 -7.13 11.25 2.83
CA ILE A 96 -7.88 10.94 4.06
C ILE A 96 -8.03 9.42 4.21
N GLY A 97 -8.41 8.70 3.15
CA GLY A 97 -8.53 7.24 3.14
C GLY A 97 -7.23 6.54 3.56
N ASN A 98 -6.08 7.00 3.04
CA ASN A 98 -4.78 6.42 3.41
C ASN A 98 -4.37 6.74 4.87
N VAL A 99 -4.71 7.92 5.39
CA VAL A 99 -4.48 8.25 6.81
C VAL A 99 -5.32 7.35 7.71
N ILE A 100 -6.60 7.12 7.37
CA ILE A 100 -7.49 6.19 8.09
C ILE A 100 -6.88 4.78 8.06
N ARG A 101 -6.49 4.29 6.89
CA ARG A 101 -5.82 2.99 6.71
C ARG A 101 -4.60 2.85 7.64
N THR A 102 -3.73 3.84 7.65
CA THR A 102 -2.51 3.81 8.45
C THR A 102 -2.80 3.79 9.95
N LYS A 103 -3.86 4.48 10.39
CA LYS A 103 -4.31 4.45 11.79
C LYS A 103 -4.89 3.08 12.15
N LEU A 104 -5.72 2.49 11.29
CA LEU A 104 -6.30 1.16 11.53
C LEU A 104 -5.23 0.07 11.62
N ILE A 105 -4.18 0.14 10.78
CA ILE A 105 -3.03 -0.77 10.88
C ILE A 105 -2.36 -0.66 12.26
N LYS A 106 -2.19 0.55 12.78
CA LYS A 106 -1.59 0.75 14.12
C LYS A 106 -2.43 0.17 15.25
N HIS A 107 -3.73 0.07 15.06
CA HIS A 107 -4.65 -0.54 16.03
C HIS A 107 -4.84 -2.05 15.84
N ASN A 108 -3.99 -2.71 15.02
CA ASN A 108 -4.00 -4.15 14.77
C ASN A 108 -5.34 -4.71 14.27
N PHE A 109 -6.09 -3.91 13.52
CA PHE A 109 -7.29 -4.43 12.84
C PHE A 109 -6.90 -5.43 11.73
N THR A 110 -7.79 -6.36 11.45
CA THR A 110 -7.57 -7.35 10.38
C THR A 110 -7.40 -6.65 9.03
N LEU A 111 -6.60 -7.26 8.14
CA LEU A 111 -6.33 -6.71 6.82
C LEU A 111 -7.61 -6.38 6.05
N PHE A 112 -8.57 -7.31 6.04
CA PHE A 112 -9.84 -7.13 5.32
C PHE A 112 -10.67 -5.96 5.84
N LEU A 113 -10.82 -5.86 7.16
CA LEU A 113 -11.56 -4.76 7.78
C LEU A 113 -10.90 -3.41 7.52
N ASN A 114 -9.56 -3.37 7.59
CA ASN A 114 -8.79 -2.18 7.30
C ASN A 114 -9.02 -1.68 5.86
N ILE A 115 -8.97 -2.58 4.88
CA ILE A 115 -9.22 -2.26 3.47
C ILE A 115 -10.66 -1.78 3.29
N ALA A 116 -11.63 -2.55 3.77
CA ALA A 116 -13.05 -2.24 3.60
C ALA A 116 -13.44 -0.89 4.21
N VAL A 117 -13.02 -0.62 5.44
CA VAL A 117 -13.33 0.66 6.12
C VAL A 117 -12.66 1.84 5.41
N SER A 118 -11.39 1.70 5.02
CA SER A 118 -10.65 2.78 4.36
C SER A 118 -11.26 3.15 3.01
N ILE A 119 -11.64 2.15 2.21
CA ILE A 119 -12.29 2.36 0.92
C ILE A 119 -13.69 2.95 1.12
N SER A 120 -14.50 2.39 2.02
CA SER A 120 -15.84 2.89 2.28
C SER A 120 -15.82 4.37 2.70
N CYS A 121 -14.90 4.75 3.58
CA CYS A 121 -14.73 6.16 3.96
C CYS A 121 -14.31 7.03 2.77
N SER A 122 -13.38 6.55 1.92
CA SER A 122 -12.94 7.29 0.74
C SER A 122 -14.09 7.48 -0.26
N CYS A 123 -14.86 6.42 -0.55
CA CYS A 123 -16.00 6.47 -1.46
C CYS A 123 -17.13 7.37 -0.95
N LEU A 124 -17.46 7.29 0.35
CA LEU A 124 -18.46 8.17 0.97
C LEU A 124 -18.03 9.64 0.86
N LEU A 125 -16.80 9.92 1.20
CA LEU A 125 -16.25 11.28 1.11
C LEU A 125 -16.28 11.80 -0.33
N TYR A 126 -15.89 10.96 -1.30
CA TYR A 126 -15.92 11.29 -2.71
C TYR A 126 -17.35 11.64 -3.17
N SER A 127 -18.34 10.81 -2.82
CA SER A 127 -19.73 11.06 -3.16
C SER A 127 -20.29 12.38 -2.56
N ILE A 128 -19.95 12.66 -1.31
CA ILE A 128 -20.37 13.89 -0.64
C ILE A 128 -19.73 15.12 -1.31
N LEU A 129 -18.42 15.08 -1.53
CA LEU A 129 -17.67 16.18 -2.13
C LEU A 129 -18.07 16.41 -3.60
N LEU A 130 -18.36 15.33 -4.33
CA LEU A 130 -18.84 15.42 -5.70
C LEU A 130 -20.16 16.14 -5.79
N LYS A 131 -21.15 15.75 -4.97
CA LYS A 131 -22.45 16.45 -4.90
C LYS A 131 -22.30 17.92 -4.54
N LEU A 132 -21.38 18.21 -3.61
CA LEU A 132 -21.09 19.60 -3.24
C LEU A 132 -20.48 20.38 -4.42
N ALA A 133 -19.58 19.76 -5.17
CA ALA A 133 -18.98 20.37 -6.35
C ALA A 133 -20.01 20.59 -7.48
N GLU A 134 -20.91 19.64 -7.70
CA GLU A 134 -22.02 19.78 -8.66
C GLU A 134 -22.92 20.97 -8.34
N ILE A 135 -23.28 21.15 -7.08
CA ILE A 135 -24.11 22.27 -6.61
C ILE A 135 -23.39 23.61 -6.75
N LEU A 136 -22.09 23.67 -6.42
CA LEU A 136 -21.33 24.92 -6.40
C LEU A 136 -20.84 25.34 -7.78
N PHE A 137 -20.40 24.39 -8.61
CA PHE A 137 -19.71 24.65 -9.87
C PHE A 137 -20.49 24.24 -11.11
N HIS A 138 -21.69 23.66 -10.95
CA HIS A 138 -22.53 23.17 -12.06
C HIS A 138 -21.76 22.25 -13.02
N VAL A 139 -20.87 21.42 -12.48
CA VAL A 139 -20.01 20.52 -13.28
C VAL A 139 -20.84 19.32 -13.70
N SER A 140 -21.08 19.20 -15.00
CA SER A 140 -21.77 18.05 -15.62
C SER A 140 -20.74 17.10 -16.26
N ALA A 141 -19.76 16.62 -15.52
CA ALA A 141 -18.70 15.80 -16.08
C ALA A 141 -18.83 14.32 -15.66
N LEU A 142 -18.28 13.45 -16.50
CA LEU A 142 -18.04 12.04 -16.18
C LEU A 142 -17.05 11.96 -15.01
N HIS A 143 -17.50 11.39 -13.89
CA HIS A 143 -16.72 11.40 -12.64
C HIS A 143 -16.05 10.05 -12.33
N GLU A 144 -15.95 9.18 -13.35
CA GLU A 144 -15.43 7.81 -13.20
C GLU A 144 -13.95 7.78 -12.82
N ALA A 145 -13.13 8.59 -13.51
CA ALA A 145 -11.70 8.63 -13.26
C ALA A 145 -11.36 9.04 -11.81
N GLY A 146 -12.03 10.07 -11.31
CA GLY A 146 -11.84 10.54 -9.94
C GLY A 146 -12.28 9.52 -8.90
N TYR A 147 -13.41 8.83 -9.10
CA TYR A 147 -13.88 7.78 -8.20
C TYR A 147 -12.90 6.61 -8.12
N ILE A 148 -12.47 6.07 -9.26
CA ILE A 148 -11.52 4.98 -9.32
C ILE A 148 -10.20 5.38 -8.66
N CYS A 149 -9.70 6.58 -8.95
CA CYS A 149 -8.45 7.06 -8.38
C CYS A 149 -8.54 7.36 -6.88
N SER A 150 -9.71 7.68 -6.35
CA SER A 150 -9.91 7.92 -4.92
C SER A 150 -9.60 6.70 -4.04
N ILE A 151 -9.63 5.48 -4.61
CA ILE A 151 -9.36 4.20 -3.92
C ILE A 151 -8.02 3.57 -4.30
N LEU A 152 -7.29 4.16 -5.24
CA LEU A 152 -6.06 3.59 -5.80
C LEU A 152 -4.93 3.43 -4.77
N PHE A 153 -4.97 4.19 -3.67
CA PHE A 153 -3.99 4.10 -2.58
C PHE A 153 -3.94 2.73 -1.88
N ILE A 154 -4.93 1.87 -2.11
CA ILE A 154 -4.99 0.50 -1.55
C ILE A 154 -4.17 -0.50 -2.39
N ILE A 155 -3.99 -0.24 -3.67
CA ILE A 155 -3.36 -1.20 -4.58
C ILE A 155 -1.93 -1.51 -4.12
N PRO A 156 -1.62 -2.79 -3.90
CA PRO A 156 -0.33 -3.23 -3.39
C PRO A 156 0.73 -3.31 -4.51
N GLY A 157 1.12 -2.16 -5.08
CA GLY A 157 2.05 -2.10 -6.21
C GLY A 157 3.41 -2.74 -5.92
N PHE A 158 3.97 -2.50 -4.73
CA PHE A 158 5.26 -3.08 -4.35
C PHE A 158 5.24 -4.61 -4.27
N PRO A 159 4.28 -5.29 -3.61
CA PRO A 159 4.17 -6.74 -3.65
C PRO A 159 3.95 -7.30 -5.05
N PHE A 160 3.22 -6.63 -5.94
CA PHE A 160 3.07 -7.05 -7.34
C PHE A 160 4.40 -7.04 -8.10
N ILE A 161 5.16 -5.95 -8.00
CA ILE A 161 6.46 -5.83 -8.69
C ILE A 161 7.44 -6.85 -8.16
N THR A 162 7.54 -7.01 -6.83
CA THR A 162 8.47 -7.99 -6.23
C THR A 162 8.09 -9.42 -6.54
N SER A 163 6.79 -9.74 -6.60
CA SER A 163 6.29 -11.04 -7.04
C SER A 163 6.71 -11.33 -8.49
N GLY A 164 6.59 -10.35 -9.39
CA GLY A 164 7.03 -10.49 -10.77
C GLY A 164 8.53 -10.73 -10.90
N ILE A 165 9.34 -10.05 -10.09
CA ILE A 165 10.79 -10.25 -10.03
C ILE A 165 11.14 -11.65 -9.52
N ASP A 166 10.50 -12.13 -8.45
CA ASP A 166 10.73 -13.45 -7.87
C ASP A 166 10.36 -14.56 -8.87
N LEU A 167 9.21 -14.42 -9.54
CA LEU A 167 8.78 -15.35 -10.60
C LEU A 167 9.76 -15.38 -11.78
N SER A 168 10.28 -14.21 -12.17
CA SER A 168 11.29 -14.12 -13.25
C SER A 168 12.61 -14.80 -12.89
N LYS A 169 12.93 -14.85 -11.58
CA LYS A 169 14.10 -15.55 -11.05
C LYS A 169 13.83 -17.04 -10.77
N LEU A 170 12.66 -17.56 -11.12
CA LEU A 170 12.19 -18.91 -10.84
C LEU A 170 12.05 -19.23 -9.34
N ASP A 171 12.01 -18.24 -8.46
CA ASP A 171 11.58 -18.41 -7.08
C ASP A 171 10.06 -18.43 -7.02
N LEU A 172 9.49 -19.56 -7.45
CA LEU A 172 8.06 -19.72 -7.60
C LEU A 172 7.32 -19.64 -6.27
N ARG A 173 7.95 -20.09 -5.18
CA ARG A 173 7.29 -20.09 -3.86
C ARG A 173 7.07 -18.67 -3.36
N SER A 174 8.13 -17.88 -3.25
CA SER A 174 8.05 -16.49 -2.78
C SER A 174 7.21 -15.63 -3.74
N GLY A 175 7.36 -15.84 -5.04
CA GLY A 175 6.62 -15.13 -6.07
C GLY A 175 5.11 -15.39 -5.99
N LEU A 176 4.67 -16.65 -5.87
CA LEU A 176 3.25 -17.00 -5.77
C LEU A 176 2.62 -16.55 -4.44
N GLU A 177 3.34 -16.64 -3.33
CA GLU A 177 2.86 -16.16 -2.03
C GLU A 177 2.57 -14.65 -2.07
N ARG A 178 3.50 -13.84 -2.61
CA ARG A 178 3.32 -12.38 -2.77
C ARG A 178 2.23 -12.03 -3.78
N LEU A 179 2.14 -12.77 -4.88
CA LEU A 179 1.11 -12.59 -5.89
C LEU A 179 -0.27 -12.84 -5.29
N SER A 180 -0.44 -13.98 -4.62
CA SER A 180 -1.71 -14.35 -3.97
C SER A 180 -2.15 -13.31 -2.94
N TYR A 181 -1.22 -12.84 -2.10
CA TYR A 181 -1.48 -11.76 -1.15
C TYR A 181 -1.99 -10.48 -1.85
N SER A 182 -1.33 -10.10 -2.95
CA SER A 182 -1.71 -8.91 -3.73
C SER A 182 -3.07 -9.06 -4.39
N ILE A 183 -3.36 -10.21 -4.96
CA ILE A 183 -4.66 -10.53 -5.58
C ILE A 183 -5.78 -10.44 -4.55
N ILE A 184 -5.60 -11.00 -3.35
CA ILE A 184 -6.60 -10.94 -2.28
C ILE A 184 -6.90 -9.50 -1.90
N ILE A 185 -5.88 -8.64 -1.75
CA ILE A 185 -6.09 -7.22 -1.45
C ILE A 185 -6.92 -6.54 -2.53
N VAL A 186 -6.59 -6.77 -3.81
CA VAL A 186 -7.30 -6.17 -4.94
C VAL A 186 -8.74 -6.67 -5.00
N LEU A 187 -8.99 -7.96 -4.80
CA LEU A 187 -10.33 -8.53 -4.77
C LEU A 187 -11.21 -7.90 -3.68
N VAL A 188 -10.68 -7.77 -2.46
CA VAL A 188 -11.42 -7.12 -1.37
C VAL A 188 -11.66 -5.64 -1.66
N ALA A 189 -10.67 -4.97 -2.22
CA ALA A 189 -10.78 -3.56 -2.58
C ALA A 189 -11.83 -3.32 -3.66
N THR A 190 -11.80 -4.10 -4.74
CA THR A 190 -12.76 -3.98 -5.85
C THR A 190 -14.17 -4.36 -5.42
N MET A 191 -14.35 -5.42 -4.64
CA MET A 191 -15.64 -5.79 -4.08
C MET A 191 -16.23 -4.68 -3.21
N THR A 192 -15.43 -4.11 -2.31
CA THR A 192 -15.88 -3.02 -1.45
C THR A 192 -16.24 -1.78 -2.26
N ALA A 193 -15.40 -1.41 -3.23
CA ALA A 193 -15.67 -0.26 -4.10
C ALA A 193 -16.95 -0.46 -4.94
N TRP A 194 -17.16 -1.67 -5.45
CA TRP A 194 -18.36 -2.03 -6.20
C TRP A 194 -19.62 -1.92 -5.34
N ILE A 195 -19.61 -2.49 -4.14
CA ILE A 195 -20.72 -2.38 -3.19
C ILE A 195 -21.01 -0.91 -2.87
N MET A 196 -19.97 -0.13 -2.63
CA MET A 196 -20.13 1.30 -2.35
C MET A 196 -20.69 2.07 -3.55
N ALA A 197 -20.29 1.72 -4.77
CA ALA A 197 -20.83 2.33 -6.00
C ALA A 197 -22.32 2.02 -6.19
N LEU A 198 -22.78 0.83 -5.79
CA LEU A 198 -24.20 0.46 -5.82
C LEU A 198 -25.04 1.15 -4.73
N LEU A 199 -24.45 1.38 -3.56
CA LEU A 199 -25.13 2.01 -2.42
C LEU A 199 -25.20 3.55 -2.54
N LEU A 200 -24.19 4.13 -3.18
CA LEU A 200 -24.12 5.58 -3.35
C LEU A 200 -24.80 5.98 -4.66
N PRO A 201 -25.60 7.05 -4.68
CA PRO A 201 -26.22 7.56 -5.90
C PRO A 201 -25.17 8.27 -6.78
N LEU A 202 -24.14 7.55 -7.17
CA LEU A 202 -23.16 7.95 -8.16
C LEU A 202 -23.74 7.61 -9.53
N GLN A 203 -24.53 8.51 -10.12
CA GLN A 203 -24.84 8.45 -11.55
C GLN A 203 -23.65 8.99 -12.32
N PRO A 204 -23.24 8.36 -13.40
CA PRO A 204 -23.59 7.06 -13.95
C PRO A 204 -22.35 6.15 -14.11
N LEU A 205 -22.19 5.16 -13.32
CA LEU A 205 -21.48 3.98 -13.81
C LEU A 205 -22.46 3.23 -14.74
N ASN A 206 -22.71 3.77 -15.91
CA ASN A 206 -23.42 3.05 -16.96
C ASN A 206 -22.52 1.92 -17.46
N PHE A 207 -22.51 0.80 -16.74
CA PHE A 207 -22.02 -0.48 -17.25
C PHE A 207 -23.00 -1.11 -18.26
N THR A 208 -23.77 -0.30 -18.97
CA THR A 208 -24.62 -0.74 -20.07
C THR A 208 -23.97 -0.34 -21.38
N ALA A 209 -23.09 -1.16 -21.88
CA ALA A 209 -22.77 -1.30 -23.28
C ALA A 209 -22.41 -2.76 -23.54
#